data_95c205751b5388c1e722c1e8ab723d85
#
_entry.id   95c205751b5388c1e722c1e8ab723d85
#
_cell.length_a   1.000
_cell.length_b   1.000
_cell.length_c   1.000
_cell.angle_alpha   90.00
_cell.angle_beta   90.00
_cell.angle_gamma   90.00
#
_symmetry.space_group_name_H-M   'P 1'
#
loop_
_entity.id
_entity.type
_entity.pdbx_description
1 polymer ?
#
loop_
_entity_poly.entity_id
_entity_poly.type
_entity_poly.pdbx_seq_one_letter_code
_entity_poly.pdbx_strand_id
1 'polypeptide(L)'
;MKKYFLVLELFICFSGLACTAGYVERRPADVRYARSVSPGPGYIWVSGEWQWRGGKYYWKEGYWQAARPGRTWKPGHWENSQKGYKWHKGYWQ
;
A
#
# COMPACT_ATOMS: atom_id res chain seq x y z
N MET A 1 -35.83 8.67 22.07
CA MET A 1 -34.54 8.72 22.74
C MET A 1 -33.68 7.54 22.47
N LYS A 2 -34.16 6.33 22.67
CA LYS A 2 -33.36 5.13 22.40
C LYS A 2 -32.91 5.04 20.96
N LYS A 3 -33.74 5.48 20.02
CA LYS A 3 -33.39 5.48 18.59
C LYS A 3 -32.18 6.35 18.28
N TYR A 4 -32.12 7.51 18.86
CA TYR A 4 -31.01 8.43 18.64
C TYR A 4 -29.71 7.88 19.22
N PHE A 5 -29.80 7.24 20.35
CA PHE A 5 -28.64 6.62 20.98
C PHE A 5 -28.04 5.52 20.12
N LEU A 6 -28.88 4.66 19.54
CA LEU A 6 -28.42 3.58 18.66
C LEU A 6 -27.76 4.12 17.39
N VAL A 7 -28.32 5.15 16.81
CA VAL A 7 -27.75 5.77 15.63
C VAL A 7 -26.36 6.34 15.94
N LEU A 8 -26.20 6.94 17.09
CA LEU A 8 -24.92 7.48 17.52
C LEU A 8 -23.86 6.39 17.66
N GLU A 9 -24.20 5.27 18.25
CA GLU A 9 -23.29 4.14 18.37
C GLU A 9 -22.84 3.63 17.03
N LEU A 10 -23.77 3.48 16.10
CA LEU A 10 -23.44 3.02 14.76
C LEU A 10 -22.48 3.97 14.05
N PHE A 11 -22.69 5.25 14.23
CA PHE A 11 -21.80 6.27 13.66
C PHE A 11 -20.38 6.15 14.21
N ILE A 12 -20.23 5.94 15.49
CA ILE A 12 -18.92 5.79 16.14
C ILE A 12 -18.19 4.56 15.59
N CYS A 13 -18.88 3.43 15.45
CA CYS A 13 -18.29 2.22 14.88
C CYS A 13 -17.79 2.46 13.48
N PHE A 14 -18.56 3.14 12.65
CA PHE A 14 -18.18 3.45 11.28
C PHE A 14 -16.92 4.32 11.24
N SER A 15 -16.83 5.32 12.08
CA SER A 15 -15.64 6.17 12.17
C SER A 15 -14.41 5.38 12.57
N GLY A 16 -14.56 4.45 13.52
CA GLY A 16 -13.47 3.60 13.95
C GLY A 16 -12.92 2.76 12.81
N LEU A 17 -13.80 2.18 11.97
CA LEU A 17 -13.37 1.40 10.82
C LEU A 17 -12.63 2.25 9.80
N ALA A 18 -13.10 3.47 9.54
CA ALA A 18 -12.44 4.39 8.60
C ALA A 18 -11.02 4.74 9.08
N CYS A 19 -10.81 4.90 10.38
CA CYS A 19 -9.51 5.25 10.94
C CYS A 19 -8.48 4.11 10.87
N THR A 20 -8.92 2.87 10.63
CA THR A 20 -8.03 1.72 10.55
C THR A 20 -7.81 1.21 9.13
N ALA A 21 -8.35 1.91 8.13
CA ALA A 21 -8.20 1.50 6.72
C ALA A 21 -6.72 1.45 6.33
N GLY A 22 -6.31 0.34 5.73
CA GLY A 22 -4.94 0.13 5.28
C GLY A 22 -4.00 -0.40 6.35
N TYR A 23 -4.42 -0.48 7.61
CA TYR A 23 -3.58 -1.01 8.69
C TYR A 23 -3.84 -2.49 8.90
N VAL A 24 -2.77 -3.27 9.06
CA VAL A 24 -2.85 -4.71 9.34
C VAL A 24 -1.93 -5.04 10.51
N GLU A 25 -2.31 -6.06 11.29
CA GLU A 25 -1.50 -6.49 12.43
C GLU A 25 -0.19 -7.11 11.99
N ARG A 26 -0.22 -7.83 10.86
CA ARG A 26 0.95 -8.49 10.30
C ARG A 26 1.10 -8.11 8.85
N ARG A 27 2.33 -7.82 8.45
CA ARG A 27 2.63 -7.61 7.04
C ARG A 27 2.45 -8.93 6.29
N PRO A 28 1.97 -8.90 5.04
CA PRO A 28 2.05 -10.07 4.18
C PRO A 28 3.50 -10.54 4.05
N ALA A 29 3.67 -11.84 3.79
CA ALA A 29 5.00 -12.37 3.56
C ALA A 29 5.63 -11.70 2.32
N ASP A 30 6.94 -11.44 2.40
CA ASP A 30 7.65 -10.86 1.28
C ASP A 30 7.50 -11.74 0.05
N VAL A 31 7.21 -11.12 -1.09
CA VAL A 31 7.07 -11.83 -2.35
C VAL A 31 8.43 -11.96 -3.00
N ARG A 32 8.82 -13.19 -3.29
CA ARG A 32 10.05 -13.47 -4.04
C ARG A 32 9.70 -13.61 -5.51
N TYR A 33 10.40 -12.89 -6.33
CA TYR A 33 10.21 -12.96 -7.77
C TYR A 33 11.54 -12.72 -8.47
N ALA A 34 11.68 -13.30 -9.65
CA ALA A 34 12.84 -13.05 -10.49
C ALA A 34 12.57 -11.81 -11.33
N ARG A 35 13.50 -10.86 -11.25
CA ARG A 35 13.43 -9.68 -12.11
C ARG A 35 13.77 -10.12 -13.52
N SER A 36 12.93 -9.77 -14.49
CA SER A 36 13.22 -10.06 -15.89
C SER A 36 14.43 -9.26 -16.36
N VAL A 37 14.99 -9.66 -17.51
CA VAL A 37 16.13 -8.95 -18.09
C VAL A 37 15.68 -7.57 -18.55
N SER A 38 16.53 -6.55 -18.30
CA SER A 38 16.22 -5.19 -18.74
C SER A 38 16.06 -5.15 -20.27
N PRO A 39 15.04 -4.45 -20.79
CA PRO A 39 14.85 -4.32 -22.24
C PRO A 39 15.92 -3.48 -22.92
N GLY A 40 16.74 -2.73 -22.17
CA GLY A 40 17.82 -1.94 -22.74
C GLY A 40 18.35 -0.91 -21.77
N PRO A 41 19.37 -0.13 -22.21
CA PRO A 41 19.87 0.97 -21.37
C PRO A 41 18.82 2.05 -21.21
N GLY A 42 18.86 2.77 -20.12
CA GLY A 42 17.89 3.83 -19.85
C GLY A 42 16.57 3.34 -19.28
N TYR A 43 16.44 2.05 -19.01
CA TYR A 43 15.28 1.51 -18.28
C TYR A 43 15.63 1.33 -16.82
N ILE A 44 14.64 1.58 -15.95
CA ILE A 44 14.79 1.32 -14.53
C ILE A 44 13.71 0.32 -14.09
N TRP A 45 14.01 -0.38 -13.01
CA TRP A 45 13.06 -1.30 -12.42
C TRP A 45 12.14 -0.54 -11.47
N VAL A 46 10.84 -0.56 -11.77
CA VAL A 46 9.81 -0.04 -10.85
C VAL A 46 9.40 -1.22 -9.99
N SER A 47 9.70 -1.14 -8.71
CA SER A 47 9.44 -2.21 -7.76
C SER A 47 7.96 -2.55 -7.66
N GLY A 48 7.66 -3.80 -7.29
CA GLY A 48 6.29 -4.20 -7.02
C GLY A 48 5.68 -3.43 -5.86
N GLU A 49 4.39 -3.45 -5.79
CA GLU A 49 3.61 -2.70 -4.82
C GLU A 49 2.56 -3.57 -4.16
N TRP A 50 2.27 -3.26 -2.90
CA TRP A 50 1.11 -3.79 -2.22
C TRP A 50 -0.08 -2.87 -2.47
N GLN A 51 -1.22 -3.44 -2.89
CA GLN A 51 -2.44 -2.69 -3.12
C GLN A 51 -3.50 -3.09 -2.11
N TRP A 52 -4.09 -2.09 -1.48
CA TRP A 52 -5.16 -2.29 -0.51
C TRP A 52 -6.50 -2.37 -1.22
N ARG A 53 -7.19 -3.51 -1.07
CA ARG A 53 -8.52 -3.69 -1.64
C ARG A 53 -9.36 -4.57 -0.72
N GLY A 54 -10.54 -4.09 -0.37
CA GLY A 54 -11.50 -4.87 0.40
C GLY A 54 -10.97 -5.42 1.72
N GLY A 55 -10.11 -4.66 2.40
CA GLY A 55 -9.56 -5.06 3.69
C GLY A 55 -8.33 -5.94 3.62
N LYS A 56 -7.74 -6.12 2.44
CA LYS A 56 -6.55 -6.95 2.27
C LYS A 56 -5.55 -6.29 1.34
N TYR A 57 -4.28 -6.69 1.48
CA TYR A 57 -3.23 -6.30 0.55
C TYR A 57 -3.06 -7.37 -0.51
N TYR A 58 -2.92 -6.91 -1.76
CA TYR A 58 -2.65 -7.75 -2.93
C TYR A 58 -1.36 -7.26 -3.57
N TRP A 59 -0.51 -8.22 -3.96
CA TRP A 59 0.77 -7.89 -4.59
C TRP A 59 0.57 -7.56 -6.06
N LYS A 60 1.17 -6.46 -6.50
CA LYS A 60 1.29 -6.09 -7.91
C LYS A 60 2.77 -6.15 -8.27
N GLU A 61 3.11 -6.94 -9.27
CA GLU A 61 4.50 -7.13 -9.67
C GLU A 61 5.12 -5.86 -10.23
N GLY A 62 6.45 -5.75 -10.07
CA GLY A 62 7.21 -4.67 -10.65
C GLY A 62 7.36 -4.83 -12.16
N TYR A 63 7.94 -3.83 -12.78
CA TYR A 63 8.13 -3.81 -14.23
C TYR A 63 9.26 -2.86 -14.60
N TRP A 64 9.74 -2.99 -15.84
CA TRP A 64 10.73 -2.08 -16.38
C TRP A 64 10.03 -0.87 -17.00
N GLN A 65 10.58 0.30 -16.76
CA GLN A 65 10.06 1.53 -17.33
C GLN A 65 11.22 2.42 -17.76
N ALA A 66 11.02 3.16 -18.86
CA ALA A 66 12.01 4.14 -19.29
C ALA A 66 12.23 5.16 -18.18
N ALA A 67 13.49 5.49 -17.91
CA ALA A 67 13.84 6.46 -16.90
C ALA A 67 13.20 7.82 -17.23
N ARG A 68 12.75 8.53 -16.20
CA ARG A 68 12.20 9.87 -16.36
C ARG A 68 13.32 10.88 -16.09
N PRO A 69 13.64 11.74 -17.06
CA PRO A 69 14.71 12.72 -16.87
C PRO A 69 14.49 13.56 -15.62
N GLY A 70 15.54 13.69 -14.81
CA GLY A 70 15.49 14.47 -13.58
C GLY A 70 14.66 13.86 -12.46
N ARG A 71 14.22 12.63 -12.61
CA ARG A 71 13.40 11.97 -11.61
C ARG A 71 14.01 10.63 -11.19
N THR A 72 13.78 10.26 -9.94
CA THR A 72 14.24 9.00 -9.38
C THR A 72 13.05 8.24 -8.81
N TRP A 73 13.00 6.93 -9.07
CA TRP A 73 11.99 6.08 -8.47
C TRP A 73 12.31 5.81 -7.00
N LYS A 74 11.37 6.08 -6.12
CA LYS A 74 11.46 5.78 -4.70
C LYS A 74 10.54 4.61 -4.40
N PRO A 75 11.08 3.43 -4.04
CA PRO A 75 10.24 2.27 -3.73
C PRO A 75 9.30 2.50 -2.56
N GLY A 76 8.18 1.80 -2.57
CA GLY A 76 7.28 1.79 -1.44
C GLY A 76 7.88 1.08 -0.24
N HIS A 77 7.27 1.24 0.89
CA HIS A 77 7.76 0.64 2.14
C HIS A 77 6.62 0.49 3.15
N TRP A 78 6.85 -0.38 4.13
CA TRP A 78 5.93 -0.55 5.24
C TRP A 78 6.23 0.45 6.34
N GLU A 79 5.16 1.05 6.87
CA GLU A 79 5.24 1.85 8.08
C GLU A 79 4.71 1.03 9.24
N ASN A 80 5.46 1.01 10.34
CA ASN A 80 5.05 0.37 11.58
C ASN A 80 4.59 1.45 12.55
N SER A 81 3.35 1.33 13.05
CA SER A 81 2.79 2.28 13.98
C SER A 81 1.98 1.55 15.04
N GLN A 82 1.41 2.29 15.99
CA GLN A 82 0.54 1.72 17.00
C GLN A 82 -0.71 1.08 16.42
N LYS A 83 -1.13 1.54 15.24
CA LYS A 83 -2.32 1.00 14.56
C LYS A 83 -2.00 -0.27 13.77
N GLY A 84 -0.73 -0.62 13.62
CA GLY A 84 -0.28 -1.75 12.82
C GLY A 84 0.60 -1.31 11.67
N TYR A 85 0.69 -2.16 10.65
CA TYR A 85 1.51 -1.90 9.48
C TYR A 85 0.66 -1.35 8.35
N LYS A 86 1.19 -0.35 7.67
CA LYS A 86 0.55 0.25 6.50
C LYS A 86 1.56 0.43 5.39
N TRP A 87 1.17 0.08 4.16
CA TRP A 87 2.04 0.25 3.00
C TRP A 87 1.97 1.68 2.48
N HIS A 88 3.13 2.27 2.27
CA HIS A 88 3.28 3.56 1.59
C HIS A 88 3.78 3.32 0.18
N LYS A 89 3.04 3.82 -0.79
CA LYS A 89 3.36 3.63 -2.21
C LYS A 89 4.70 4.21 -2.59
N GLY A 90 5.36 3.57 -3.55
CA GLY A 90 6.49 4.19 -4.22
C GLY A 90 6.05 5.39 -5.05
N TYR A 91 6.99 6.23 -5.40
CA TYR A 91 6.71 7.44 -6.17
C TYR A 91 7.95 7.93 -6.90
N TRP A 92 7.73 8.78 -7.89
CA TRP A 92 8.80 9.47 -8.60
C TRP A 92 9.12 10.78 -7.90
N GLN A 93 10.37 10.95 -7.56
CA GLN A 93 10.84 12.16 -6.90
C GLN A 93 11.59 13.06 -7.88
#